data_399243a91614369aba3091e7bde6ee1e
#
_entry.id   399243a91614369aba3091e7bde6ee1e
#
_cell.length_a   1.000
_cell.length_b   1.000
_cell.length_c   1.000
_cell.angle_alpha   90.00
_cell.angle_beta   90.00
_cell.angle_gamma   90.00
#
_symmetry.space_group_name_H-M   'P 1'
#
loop_
_entity.id
_entity.type
_entity.pdbx_description
1 polymer ?
#
loop_
_entity_poly.entity_id
_entity_poly.type
_entity_poly.pdbx_seq_one_letter_code
_entity_poly.pdbx_strand_id
1 'polypeptide(L)'
;DEPPAESPDRAPDWLAELQRHDPLTEPQGFSLFGDPLMAQVDEEGRIAAADEALAADPSDPDLLIAAGRERRHSWQYAPAIELYTRAIEVAPDDWRPWRFRGHRHLSLRNFDGAISDLERARELAPMNWDVAYHLALAYFVAGDHEAAANEYLRCLALADDEDARAAEAPGFRSCSANADDEESLVAMAEWTVRALMRTGRDEEAQALLDEIPDDLEITTNIAYWENLRLHKGLVEEEVLLDPGEDAGYRLETVGFGVANRWLAQGDTARAVELLDRLMEDEWWPGFGRIAAEAELWRIRGEGGS
;
A
#
# COMPACT_ATOMS: atom_id res chain seq x y z
N ASP A 1 19.60 34.25 -32.70
CA ASP A 1 18.69 34.52 -31.59
C ASP A 1 18.77 33.32 -30.64
N GLU A 2 19.62 33.44 -29.61
CA GLU A 2 19.58 32.53 -28.48
C GLU A 2 18.29 32.81 -27.68
N PRO A 3 17.57 31.79 -27.21
CA PRO A 3 16.45 32.00 -26.31
C PRO A 3 16.96 32.72 -25.04
N PRO A 4 16.16 33.60 -24.44
CA PRO A 4 16.57 34.31 -23.23
C PRO A 4 16.88 33.29 -22.13
N ALA A 5 18.04 33.47 -21.48
CA ALA A 5 18.42 32.65 -20.32
C ALA A 5 17.30 32.74 -19.26
N GLU A 6 16.80 31.57 -18.84
CA GLU A 6 15.80 31.48 -17.77
C GLU A 6 16.33 32.21 -16.53
N SER A 7 15.51 33.07 -15.95
CA SER A 7 15.83 33.76 -14.73
C SER A 7 15.96 32.76 -13.58
N PRO A 8 17.07 32.75 -12.81
CA PRO A 8 17.27 31.77 -11.74
C PRO A 8 16.25 31.85 -10.59
N ASP A 9 15.37 32.84 -10.58
CA ASP A 9 14.36 33.06 -9.55
C ASP A 9 12.94 32.60 -9.95
N ARG A 10 12.77 31.96 -11.11
CA ARG A 10 11.45 31.51 -11.55
C ARG A 10 11.32 30.01 -11.32
N ALA A 11 10.28 29.60 -10.55
CA ALA A 11 9.91 28.20 -10.45
C ALA A 11 9.74 27.58 -11.85
N PRO A 12 10.21 26.35 -12.08
CA PRO A 12 10.08 25.68 -13.36
C PRO A 12 8.64 25.63 -13.86
N ASP A 13 8.44 25.76 -15.16
CA ASP A 13 7.08 25.79 -15.75
C ASP A 13 6.27 24.53 -15.39
N TRP A 14 6.92 23.36 -15.24
CA TRP A 14 6.27 22.12 -14.83
C TRP A 14 5.71 22.18 -13.40
N LEU A 15 6.38 22.84 -12.45
CA LEU A 15 5.89 22.97 -11.08
C LEU A 15 4.65 23.88 -11.05
N ALA A 16 4.65 24.94 -11.83
CA ALA A 16 3.48 25.78 -12.00
C ALA A 16 2.32 25.06 -12.73
N GLU A 17 2.63 24.08 -13.57
CA GLU A 17 1.63 23.22 -14.22
C GLU A 17 1.03 22.21 -13.25
N LEU A 18 1.86 21.56 -12.44
CA LEU A 18 1.43 20.67 -11.37
C LEU A 18 0.48 21.37 -10.38
N GLN A 19 0.77 22.63 -10.05
CA GLN A 19 -0.06 23.45 -9.15
C GLN A 19 -1.36 23.96 -9.80
N ARG A 20 -1.48 23.94 -11.15
CA ARG A 20 -2.70 24.31 -11.87
C ARG A 20 -3.71 23.16 -12.02
N HIS A 21 -3.24 21.94 -11.91
CA HIS A 21 -4.13 20.78 -11.92
C HIS A 21 -4.96 20.78 -10.64
N ASP A 22 -6.28 20.84 -10.78
CA ASP A 22 -7.21 20.77 -9.66
C ASP A 22 -7.75 19.32 -9.50
N PRO A 23 -7.11 18.50 -8.67
CA PRO A 23 -7.49 17.12 -8.50
C PRO A 23 -8.82 16.92 -7.73
N LEU A 24 -9.45 18.03 -7.29
CA LEU A 24 -10.75 18.01 -6.64
C LEU A 24 -11.90 18.01 -7.66
N THR A 25 -11.67 18.53 -8.87
CA THR A 25 -12.69 18.66 -9.92
C THR A 25 -12.53 17.62 -11.03
N GLU A 26 -11.36 17.01 -11.16
CA GLU A 26 -11.04 16.03 -12.18
C GLU A 26 -10.56 14.71 -11.54
N PRO A 27 -11.06 13.54 -11.99
CA PRO A 27 -10.59 12.27 -11.46
C PRO A 27 -9.11 12.03 -11.82
N GLN A 28 -8.35 11.50 -10.86
CA GLN A 28 -6.95 11.13 -11.03
C GLN A 28 -6.77 9.78 -11.75
N GLY A 29 -7.81 9.02 -11.81
CA GLY A 29 -7.91 7.68 -12.38
C GLY A 29 -9.30 7.14 -12.13
N PHE A 30 -9.48 5.88 -12.45
CA PHE A 30 -10.75 5.21 -12.27
C PHE A 30 -10.53 3.88 -11.54
N SER A 31 -11.54 3.47 -10.76
CA SER A 31 -11.63 2.13 -10.22
C SER A 31 -11.67 1.09 -11.33
N LEU A 32 -11.47 -0.19 -11.02
CA LEU A 32 -11.62 -1.27 -12.00
C LEU A 32 -13.06 -1.34 -12.57
N PHE A 33 -14.04 -0.81 -11.84
CA PHE A 33 -15.45 -0.72 -12.27
C PHE A 33 -15.80 0.61 -12.93
N GLY A 34 -14.85 1.52 -13.09
CA GLY A 34 -15.02 2.80 -13.79
C GLY A 34 -15.48 3.97 -12.90
N ASP A 35 -15.48 3.81 -11.57
CA ASP A 35 -15.80 4.90 -10.65
C ASP A 35 -14.62 5.88 -10.58
N PRO A 36 -14.87 7.20 -10.54
CA PRO A 36 -13.82 8.19 -10.48
C PRO A 36 -13.08 8.19 -9.13
N LEU A 37 -11.75 8.20 -9.17
CA LEU A 37 -10.91 8.29 -7.98
C LEU A 37 -10.56 9.77 -7.73
N MET A 38 -11.26 10.38 -6.79
CA MET A 38 -11.17 11.82 -6.50
C MET A 38 -10.20 12.09 -5.35
N ALA A 39 -9.51 13.24 -5.41
CA ALA A 39 -8.72 13.75 -4.30
C ALA A 39 -9.59 14.42 -3.23
N GLN A 40 -8.97 14.74 -2.09
CA GLN A 40 -9.56 15.54 -1.02
C GLN A 40 -8.85 16.88 -0.88
N VAL A 41 -9.51 17.83 -0.22
CA VAL A 41 -8.94 19.14 0.09
C VAL A 41 -7.76 18.97 1.08
N ASP A 42 -6.68 19.71 0.86
CA ASP A 42 -5.58 19.84 1.82
C ASP A 42 -5.95 20.90 2.88
N GLU A 43 -6.73 20.49 3.86
CA GLU A 43 -7.23 21.39 4.91
C GLU A 43 -6.11 21.98 5.79
N GLU A 44 -4.97 21.27 5.91
CA GLU A 44 -3.85 21.64 6.77
C GLU A 44 -2.78 22.46 6.05
N GLY A 45 -2.90 22.65 4.72
CA GLY A 45 -1.93 23.41 3.92
C GLY A 45 -0.55 22.74 3.79
N ARG A 46 -0.46 21.43 4.01
CA ARG A 46 0.78 20.64 3.97
C ARG A 46 1.42 20.66 2.57
N ILE A 47 0.58 20.57 1.54
CA ILE A 47 1.02 20.58 0.14
C ILE A 47 1.63 21.92 -0.20
N ALA A 48 0.96 23.03 0.18
CA ALA A 48 1.45 24.37 -0.10
C ALA A 48 2.83 24.62 0.54
N ALA A 49 3.01 24.20 1.79
CA ALA A 49 4.30 24.32 2.49
C ALA A 49 5.41 23.48 1.85
N ALA A 50 5.09 22.26 1.40
CA ALA A 50 6.06 21.40 0.71
C ALA A 50 6.42 21.93 -0.68
N ASP A 51 5.45 22.48 -1.42
CA ASP A 51 5.67 23.07 -2.73
C ASP A 51 6.50 24.38 -2.64
N GLU A 52 6.32 25.18 -1.59
CA GLU A 52 7.18 26.36 -1.31
C GLU A 52 8.63 25.93 -1.07
N ALA A 53 8.84 24.87 -0.28
CA ALA A 53 10.17 24.33 -0.05
C ALA A 53 10.79 23.77 -1.35
N LEU A 54 10.03 23.04 -2.16
CA LEU A 54 10.48 22.51 -3.44
C LEU A 54 10.82 23.62 -4.44
N ALA A 55 10.10 24.76 -4.42
CA ALA A 55 10.37 25.89 -5.30
C ALA A 55 11.75 26.52 -5.06
N ALA A 56 12.35 26.33 -3.87
CA ALA A 56 13.69 26.82 -3.56
C ALA A 56 14.80 26.01 -4.25
N ASP A 57 14.61 24.70 -4.43
CA ASP A 57 15.47 23.82 -5.22
C ASP A 57 14.64 22.71 -5.90
N PRO A 58 14.09 22.96 -7.09
CA PRO A 58 13.21 22.04 -7.80
C PRO A 58 13.89 20.75 -8.31
N SER A 59 15.21 20.65 -8.17
CA SER A 59 16.00 19.48 -8.55
C SER A 59 16.50 18.65 -7.36
N ASP A 60 16.21 19.07 -6.14
CA ASP A 60 16.56 18.30 -4.94
C ASP A 60 15.65 17.06 -4.82
N PRO A 61 16.21 15.84 -4.88
CA PRO A 61 15.41 14.61 -4.79
C PRO A 61 14.69 14.46 -3.44
N ASP A 62 15.25 14.95 -2.34
CA ASP A 62 14.61 14.89 -1.03
C ASP A 62 13.39 15.82 -0.95
N LEU A 63 13.46 16.99 -1.55
CA LEU A 63 12.33 17.91 -1.62
C LEU A 63 11.24 17.40 -2.56
N LEU A 64 11.60 16.80 -3.70
CA LEU A 64 10.66 16.13 -4.60
C LEU A 64 9.92 15.00 -3.90
N ILE A 65 10.64 14.14 -3.16
CA ILE A 65 10.06 13.06 -2.38
C ILE A 65 9.15 13.61 -1.28
N ALA A 66 9.59 14.62 -0.54
CA ALA A 66 8.81 15.23 0.52
C ALA A 66 7.48 15.81 -0.01
N ALA A 67 7.52 16.59 -1.09
CA ALA A 67 6.33 17.16 -1.72
C ALA A 67 5.35 16.09 -2.22
N GLY A 68 5.86 14.99 -2.77
CA GLY A 68 5.05 13.83 -3.15
C GLY A 68 4.41 13.13 -1.95
N ARG A 69 5.14 13.03 -0.82
CA ARG A 69 4.64 12.39 0.40
C ARG A 69 3.53 13.20 1.07
N GLU A 70 3.61 14.52 1.11
CA GLU A 70 2.56 15.35 1.71
C GLU A 70 1.22 15.23 0.97
N ARG A 71 1.25 15.02 -0.35
CA ARG A 71 0.05 14.80 -1.18
C ARG A 71 -0.77 13.58 -0.79
N ARG A 72 -0.18 12.60 -0.08
CA ARG A 72 -0.88 11.38 0.35
C ARG A 72 -2.07 11.68 1.27
N HIS A 73 -1.96 12.71 2.12
CA HIS A 73 -2.97 13.04 3.11
C HIS A 73 -4.28 13.55 2.48
N SER A 74 -4.17 14.14 1.30
CA SER A 74 -5.30 14.64 0.52
C SER A 74 -5.59 13.77 -0.72
N TRP A 75 -5.07 12.55 -0.75
CA TRP A 75 -5.25 11.56 -1.83
C TRP A 75 -4.85 12.08 -3.21
N GLN A 76 -3.95 13.04 -3.30
CA GLN A 76 -3.46 13.62 -4.54
C GLN A 76 -2.34 12.75 -5.13
N TYR A 77 -2.70 11.57 -5.63
CA TYR A 77 -1.74 10.55 -6.01
C TYR A 77 -1.15 10.72 -7.41
N ALA A 78 -1.92 11.23 -8.38
CA ALA A 78 -1.37 11.50 -9.71
C ALA A 78 -0.30 12.60 -9.68
N PRO A 79 -0.50 13.75 -9.01
CA PRO A 79 0.57 14.73 -8.80
C PRO A 79 1.77 14.16 -8.00
N ALA A 80 1.54 13.27 -7.05
CA ALA A 80 2.62 12.62 -6.32
C ALA A 80 3.47 11.73 -7.23
N ILE A 81 2.86 10.97 -8.15
CA ILE A 81 3.55 10.15 -9.15
C ILE A 81 4.47 11.00 -10.03
N GLU A 82 4.02 12.19 -10.45
CA GLU A 82 4.84 13.10 -11.24
C GLU A 82 6.09 13.55 -10.47
N LEU A 83 5.94 13.92 -9.20
CA LEU A 83 7.06 14.32 -8.33
C LEU A 83 8.05 13.18 -8.11
N TYR A 84 7.57 11.97 -7.85
CA TYR A 84 8.45 10.80 -7.70
C TYR A 84 9.13 10.43 -9.02
N THR A 85 8.47 10.64 -10.17
CA THR A 85 9.09 10.43 -11.48
C THR A 85 10.28 11.36 -11.66
N ARG A 86 10.14 12.64 -11.30
CA ARG A 86 11.25 13.60 -11.34
C ARG A 86 12.36 13.26 -10.35
N ALA A 87 12.01 12.81 -9.16
CA ALA A 87 13.02 12.33 -8.20
C ALA A 87 13.84 11.15 -8.73
N ILE A 88 13.18 10.22 -9.45
CA ILE A 88 13.85 9.11 -10.13
C ILE A 88 14.78 9.59 -11.25
N GLU A 89 14.36 10.57 -12.05
CA GLU A 89 15.20 11.14 -13.11
C GLU A 89 16.50 11.77 -12.55
N VAL A 90 16.41 12.40 -11.38
CA VAL A 90 17.56 13.03 -10.71
C VAL A 90 18.42 12.01 -9.96
N ALA A 91 17.81 11.04 -9.28
CA ALA A 91 18.47 10.06 -8.43
C ALA A 91 17.96 8.63 -8.69
N PRO A 92 18.30 8.00 -9.84
CA PRO A 92 17.75 6.71 -10.26
C PRO A 92 18.14 5.52 -9.37
N ASP A 93 19.20 5.67 -8.58
CA ASP A 93 19.67 4.65 -7.63
C ASP A 93 19.15 4.85 -6.20
N ASP A 94 18.34 5.87 -5.96
CA ASP A 94 17.59 6.02 -4.71
C ASP A 94 16.33 5.14 -4.76
N TRP A 95 16.22 4.19 -3.84
CA TRP A 95 15.07 3.27 -3.76
C TRP A 95 13.76 3.95 -3.36
N ARG A 96 13.83 5.08 -2.64
CA ARG A 96 12.68 5.75 -2.02
C ARG A 96 11.63 6.22 -3.02
N PRO A 97 11.96 6.97 -4.08
CA PRO A 97 10.95 7.44 -5.01
C PRO A 97 10.33 6.31 -5.84
N TRP A 98 11.08 5.23 -6.15
CA TRP A 98 10.52 4.02 -6.75
C TRP A 98 9.47 3.38 -5.85
N ARG A 99 9.78 3.18 -4.56
CA ARG A 99 8.84 2.63 -3.57
C ARG A 99 7.59 3.51 -3.44
N PHE A 100 7.74 4.83 -3.32
CA PHE A 100 6.61 5.72 -3.16
C PHE A 100 5.75 5.80 -4.42
N ARG A 101 6.36 5.83 -5.61
CA ARG A 101 5.63 5.84 -6.88
C ARG A 101 4.86 4.54 -7.08
N GLY A 102 5.49 3.40 -6.82
CA GLY A 102 4.84 2.09 -6.87
C GLY A 102 3.62 1.99 -5.97
N HIS A 103 3.71 2.51 -4.74
CA HIS A 103 2.55 2.59 -3.85
C HIS A 103 1.42 3.46 -4.44
N ARG A 104 1.72 4.59 -5.09
CA ARG A 104 0.67 5.44 -5.71
C ARG A 104 0.08 4.77 -6.96
N HIS A 105 0.89 4.07 -7.75
CA HIS A 105 0.39 3.23 -8.83
C HIS A 105 -0.59 2.17 -8.32
N LEU A 106 -0.28 1.50 -7.22
CA LEU A 106 -1.19 0.57 -6.55
C LEU A 106 -2.52 1.24 -6.19
N SER A 107 -2.46 2.42 -5.55
CA SER A 107 -3.63 3.19 -5.16
C SER A 107 -4.51 3.58 -6.36
N LEU A 108 -3.91 3.88 -7.50
CA LEU A 108 -4.62 4.24 -8.75
C LEU A 108 -4.91 3.02 -9.67
N ARG A 109 -4.82 1.78 -9.15
CA ARG A 109 -5.12 0.51 -9.85
C ARG A 109 -4.21 0.21 -11.04
N ASN A 110 -3.08 0.88 -11.15
CA ASN A 110 -2.01 0.53 -12.09
C ASN A 110 -1.10 -0.55 -11.47
N PHE A 111 -1.57 -1.79 -11.38
CA PHE A 111 -0.88 -2.87 -10.69
C PHE A 111 0.44 -3.25 -11.37
N ASP A 112 0.49 -3.25 -12.71
CA ASP A 112 1.73 -3.53 -13.44
C ASP A 112 2.80 -2.46 -13.16
N GLY A 113 2.42 -1.19 -13.16
CA GLY A 113 3.31 -0.09 -12.80
C GLY A 113 3.78 -0.17 -11.35
N ALA A 114 2.88 -0.56 -10.43
CA ALA A 114 3.24 -0.76 -9.02
C ALA A 114 4.28 -1.88 -8.86
N ILE A 115 4.06 -3.05 -9.47
CA ILE A 115 4.98 -4.18 -9.42
C ILE A 115 6.34 -3.78 -9.98
N SER A 116 6.39 -3.18 -11.19
CA SER A 116 7.63 -2.77 -11.83
C SER A 116 8.47 -1.82 -10.97
N ASP A 117 7.84 -0.79 -10.39
CA ASP A 117 8.53 0.18 -9.53
C ASP A 117 9.01 -0.45 -8.21
N LEU A 118 8.19 -1.30 -7.59
CA LEU A 118 8.52 -1.94 -6.33
C LEU A 118 9.56 -3.05 -6.48
N GLU A 119 9.60 -3.76 -7.61
CA GLU A 119 10.69 -4.66 -7.95
C GLU A 119 12.02 -3.90 -8.09
N ARG A 120 12.00 -2.73 -8.75
CA ARG A 120 13.18 -1.88 -8.83
C ARG A 120 13.60 -1.36 -7.45
N ALA A 121 12.67 -0.94 -6.62
CA ALA A 121 12.97 -0.56 -5.23
C ALA A 121 13.58 -1.72 -4.43
N ARG A 122 13.09 -2.96 -4.61
CA ARG A 122 13.63 -4.16 -3.97
C ARG A 122 15.06 -4.47 -4.43
N GLU A 123 15.37 -4.31 -5.71
CA GLU A 123 16.75 -4.47 -6.21
C GLU A 123 17.72 -3.49 -5.52
N LEU A 124 17.28 -2.25 -5.29
CA LEU A 124 18.07 -1.19 -4.67
C LEU A 124 18.14 -1.33 -3.12
N ALA A 125 17.10 -1.89 -2.51
CA ALA A 125 16.96 -2.00 -1.06
C ALA A 125 16.36 -3.38 -0.65
N PRO A 126 17.07 -4.50 -0.87
CA PRO A 126 16.53 -5.85 -0.75
C PRO A 126 16.11 -6.25 0.68
N MET A 127 16.63 -5.57 1.69
CA MET A 127 16.35 -5.85 3.10
C MET A 127 15.33 -4.85 3.70
N ASN A 128 14.78 -3.96 2.90
CA ASN A 128 13.84 -2.94 3.38
C ASN A 128 12.43 -3.53 3.56
N TRP A 129 11.90 -3.44 4.79
CA TRP A 129 10.59 -3.94 5.15
C TRP A 129 9.46 -3.29 4.35
N ASP A 130 9.51 -1.98 4.21
CA ASP A 130 8.46 -1.19 3.58
C ASP A 130 8.36 -1.47 2.07
N VAL A 131 9.51 -1.72 1.42
CA VAL A 131 9.57 -2.17 0.03
C VAL A 131 8.99 -3.58 -0.13
N ALA A 132 9.42 -4.53 0.71
CA ALA A 132 8.92 -5.91 0.68
C ALA A 132 7.41 -5.98 0.91
N TYR A 133 6.92 -5.24 1.92
CA TYR A 133 5.50 -5.18 2.25
C TYR A 133 4.64 -4.72 1.06
N HIS A 134 5.03 -3.62 0.41
CA HIS A 134 4.25 -3.06 -0.70
C HIS A 134 4.39 -3.87 -2.00
N LEU A 135 5.55 -4.49 -2.24
CA LEU A 135 5.73 -5.37 -3.39
C LEU A 135 4.85 -6.62 -3.28
N ALA A 136 4.88 -7.27 -2.12
CA ALA A 136 4.03 -8.43 -1.88
C ALA A 136 2.53 -8.08 -1.97
N LEU A 137 2.13 -6.92 -1.43
CA LEU A 137 0.78 -6.41 -1.57
C LEU A 137 0.40 -6.15 -3.04
N ALA A 138 1.32 -5.59 -3.84
CA ALA A 138 1.07 -5.36 -5.27
C ALA A 138 0.87 -6.68 -6.03
N TYR A 139 1.68 -7.71 -5.76
CA TYR A 139 1.46 -9.05 -6.29
C TYR A 139 0.10 -9.62 -5.86
N PHE A 140 -0.26 -9.48 -4.58
CA PHE A 140 -1.51 -9.99 -4.05
C PHE A 140 -2.73 -9.40 -4.78
N VAL A 141 -2.80 -8.08 -4.90
CA VAL A 141 -3.93 -7.41 -5.58
C VAL A 141 -3.94 -7.63 -7.09
N ALA A 142 -2.78 -7.88 -7.70
CA ALA A 142 -2.68 -8.32 -9.09
C ALA A 142 -3.15 -9.78 -9.31
N GLY A 143 -3.34 -10.55 -8.22
CA GLY A 143 -3.78 -11.94 -8.23
C GLY A 143 -2.65 -12.98 -8.21
N ASP A 144 -1.39 -12.55 -8.18
CA ASP A 144 -0.24 -13.44 -8.01
C ASP A 144 0.02 -13.71 -6.52
N HIS A 145 -0.89 -14.51 -5.92
CA HIS A 145 -0.81 -14.83 -4.50
C HIS A 145 0.44 -15.64 -4.13
N GLU A 146 1.00 -16.40 -5.09
CA GLU A 146 2.23 -17.16 -4.86
C GLU A 146 3.44 -16.23 -4.74
N ALA A 147 3.59 -15.27 -5.67
CA ALA A 147 4.63 -14.26 -5.58
C ALA A 147 4.49 -13.41 -4.31
N ALA A 148 3.26 -13.05 -3.94
CA ALA A 148 2.97 -12.32 -2.71
C ALA A 148 3.42 -13.09 -1.46
N ALA A 149 3.02 -14.37 -1.32
CA ALA A 149 3.42 -15.23 -0.20
C ALA A 149 4.94 -15.34 -0.10
N ASN A 150 5.61 -15.59 -1.22
CA ASN A 150 7.06 -15.76 -1.26
C ASN A 150 7.81 -14.47 -0.88
N GLU A 151 7.35 -13.29 -1.31
CA GLU A 151 7.99 -12.02 -0.96
C GLU A 151 7.79 -11.66 0.51
N TYR A 152 6.60 -11.87 1.08
CA TYR A 152 6.35 -11.70 2.51
C TYR A 152 7.24 -12.64 3.35
N LEU A 153 7.25 -13.95 3.02
CA LEU A 153 8.07 -14.94 3.72
C LEU A 153 9.56 -14.62 3.61
N ARG A 154 10.02 -14.11 2.47
CA ARG A 154 11.41 -13.68 2.29
C ARG A 154 11.79 -12.58 3.30
N CYS A 155 10.92 -11.61 3.53
CA CYS A 155 11.18 -10.55 4.50
C CYS A 155 11.12 -11.09 5.95
N LEU A 156 10.13 -11.91 6.28
CA LEU A 156 10.02 -12.53 7.61
C LEU A 156 11.24 -13.41 7.94
N ALA A 157 11.77 -14.14 6.95
CA ALA A 157 12.99 -14.95 7.14
C ALA A 157 14.26 -14.15 7.46
N LEU A 158 14.24 -12.83 7.25
CA LEU A 158 15.35 -11.94 7.63
C LEU A 158 15.21 -11.38 9.06
N ALA A 159 14.24 -11.83 9.86
CA ALA A 159 14.03 -11.33 11.22
C ALA A 159 15.27 -11.40 12.09
N ASP A 160 16.02 -12.52 12.03
CA ASP A 160 17.23 -12.76 12.79
C ASP A 160 18.52 -12.57 11.96
N ASP A 161 18.43 -12.04 10.76
CA ASP A 161 19.57 -11.84 9.87
C ASP A 161 20.43 -10.65 10.34
N GLU A 162 21.74 -10.90 10.55
CA GLU A 162 22.66 -9.89 11.08
C GLU A 162 22.91 -8.75 10.09
N ASP A 163 22.96 -9.03 8.78
CA ASP A 163 23.16 -8.03 7.74
C ASP A 163 21.91 -7.15 7.60
N ALA A 164 20.72 -7.74 7.69
CA ALA A 164 19.47 -7.00 7.69
C ALA A 164 19.36 -6.10 8.94
N ARG A 165 19.76 -6.58 10.11
CA ARG A 165 19.81 -5.79 11.34
C ARG A 165 20.82 -4.65 11.26
N ALA A 166 21.98 -4.89 10.66
CA ALA A 166 23.03 -3.88 10.47
C ALA A 166 22.63 -2.80 9.43
N ALA A 167 21.71 -3.12 8.52
CA ALA A 167 21.19 -2.18 7.54
C ALA A 167 20.16 -1.19 8.12
N GLU A 168 19.66 -1.40 9.35
CA GLU A 168 18.72 -0.51 10.02
C GLU A 168 19.32 0.89 10.18
N ALA A 169 18.63 1.91 9.71
CA ALA A 169 19.07 3.30 9.75
C ALA A 169 17.87 4.25 9.77
N PRO A 170 18.03 5.52 10.18
CA PRO A 170 16.99 6.51 10.05
C PRO A 170 16.45 6.59 8.62
N GLY A 171 15.14 6.31 8.45
CA GLY A 171 14.48 6.29 7.15
C GLY A 171 14.64 4.99 6.34
N PHE A 172 15.39 4.01 6.86
CA PHE A 172 15.50 2.67 6.29
C PHE A 172 15.15 1.63 7.35
N ARG A 173 13.91 1.14 7.33
CA ARG A 173 13.45 0.09 8.21
C ARG A 173 13.74 -1.28 7.57
N SER A 174 14.53 -2.09 8.24
CA SER A 174 14.89 -3.42 7.75
C SER A 174 13.81 -4.47 8.03
N CYS A 175 13.86 -5.60 7.31
CA CYS A 175 13.00 -6.74 7.58
C CYS A 175 13.22 -7.33 8.99
N SER A 176 14.43 -7.22 9.56
CA SER A 176 14.72 -7.65 10.92
C SER A 176 13.99 -6.81 11.98
N ALA A 177 13.58 -5.58 11.67
CA ALA A 177 12.81 -4.74 12.58
C ALA A 177 11.42 -5.34 12.92
N ASN A 178 10.92 -6.28 12.11
CA ASN A 178 9.67 -6.99 12.41
C ASN A 178 9.72 -7.81 13.71
N ALA A 179 10.90 -8.33 14.05
CA ALA A 179 11.06 -9.13 15.27
C ALA A 179 10.88 -8.28 16.55
N ASP A 180 11.19 -6.98 16.46
CA ASP A 180 11.22 -6.07 17.59
C ASP A 180 10.03 -5.07 17.59
N ASP A 181 9.14 -5.13 16.57
CA ASP A 181 8.00 -4.23 16.44
C ASP A 181 6.70 -4.99 16.13
N GLU A 182 5.91 -5.20 17.15
CA GLU A 182 4.66 -5.94 17.10
C GLU A 182 3.66 -5.36 16.08
N GLU A 183 3.61 -4.05 15.91
CA GLU A 183 2.73 -3.36 14.96
C GLU A 183 3.07 -3.72 13.50
N SER A 184 4.35 -3.78 13.17
CA SER A 184 4.79 -4.19 11.84
C SER A 184 4.67 -5.70 11.62
N LEU A 185 4.95 -6.47 12.67
CA LEU A 185 4.81 -7.93 12.63
C LEU A 185 3.37 -8.34 12.26
N VAL A 186 2.37 -7.81 12.97
CA VAL A 186 0.97 -8.18 12.71
C VAL A 186 0.51 -7.79 11.31
N ALA A 187 0.95 -6.64 10.78
CA ALA A 187 0.60 -6.21 9.44
C ALA A 187 1.21 -7.13 8.36
N MET A 188 2.49 -7.48 8.50
CA MET A 188 3.18 -8.38 7.57
C MET A 188 2.63 -9.81 7.66
N ALA A 189 2.49 -10.33 8.88
CA ALA A 189 2.05 -11.71 9.12
C ALA A 189 0.62 -11.94 8.61
N GLU A 190 -0.26 -10.97 8.81
CA GLU A 190 -1.66 -11.10 8.39
C GLU A 190 -1.78 -11.19 6.86
N TRP A 191 -1.10 -10.31 6.10
CA TRP A 191 -1.08 -10.42 4.65
C TRP A 191 -0.37 -11.68 4.16
N THR A 192 0.64 -12.16 4.90
CA THR A 192 1.30 -13.44 4.60
C THR A 192 0.31 -14.60 4.74
N VAL A 193 -0.44 -14.65 5.84
CA VAL A 193 -1.47 -15.69 6.08
C VAL A 193 -2.53 -15.65 4.97
N ARG A 194 -3.02 -14.46 4.59
CA ARG A 194 -3.96 -14.31 3.47
C ARG A 194 -3.42 -14.93 2.18
N ALA A 195 -2.18 -14.61 1.83
CA ALA A 195 -1.55 -15.09 0.61
C ALA A 195 -1.33 -16.62 0.64
N LEU A 196 -0.86 -17.15 1.76
CA LEU A 196 -0.67 -18.60 1.97
C LEU A 196 -1.99 -19.37 1.85
N MET A 197 -3.06 -18.88 2.46
CA MET A 197 -4.40 -19.51 2.35
C MET A 197 -4.90 -19.52 0.89
N ARG A 198 -4.64 -18.45 0.11
CA ARG A 198 -5.06 -18.39 -1.31
C ARG A 198 -4.27 -19.33 -2.21
N THR A 199 -3.11 -19.80 -1.78
CA THR A 199 -2.26 -20.75 -2.52
C THR A 199 -2.38 -22.19 -1.97
N GLY A 200 -3.22 -22.43 -0.95
CA GLY A 200 -3.40 -23.74 -0.32
C GLY A 200 -2.19 -24.19 0.51
N ARG A 201 -1.34 -23.24 0.94
CA ARG A 201 -0.15 -23.48 1.79
C ARG A 201 -0.56 -23.40 3.27
N ASP A 202 -1.61 -24.14 3.64
CA ASP A 202 -2.25 -24.04 4.97
C ASP A 202 -1.31 -24.45 6.12
N GLU A 203 -0.41 -25.42 5.90
CA GLU A 203 0.57 -25.83 6.91
C GLU A 203 1.56 -24.71 7.23
N GLU A 204 2.00 -23.95 6.23
CA GLU A 204 2.88 -22.80 6.43
C GLU A 204 2.15 -21.62 7.08
N ALA A 205 0.89 -21.40 6.72
CA ALA A 205 0.04 -20.41 7.37
C ALA A 205 -0.14 -20.73 8.86
N GLN A 206 -0.39 -22.00 9.20
CA GLN A 206 -0.53 -22.42 10.57
C GLN A 206 0.78 -22.30 11.35
N ALA A 207 1.90 -22.70 10.76
CA ALA A 207 3.21 -22.56 11.40
C ALA A 207 3.52 -21.08 11.74
N LEU A 208 3.23 -20.15 10.82
CA LEU A 208 3.40 -18.72 11.08
C LEU A 208 2.46 -18.24 12.21
N LEU A 209 1.20 -18.66 12.22
CA LEU A 209 0.25 -18.31 13.27
C LEU A 209 0.70 -18.81 14.65
N ASP A 210 1.29 -20.01 14.72
CA ASP A 210 1.78 -20.60 15.97
C ASP A 210 2.99 -19.85 16.56
N GLU A 211 3.78 -19.15 15.72
CA GLU A 211 4.91 -18.32 16.16
C GLU A 211 4.47 -16.96 16.74
N ILE A 212 3.25 -16.49 16.42
CA ILE A 212 2.77 -15.17 16.87
C ILE A 212 2.16 -15.32 18.28
N PRO A 213 2.63 -14.55 19.29
CA PRO A 213 2.03 -14.57 20.64
C PRO A 213 0.55 -14.18 20.62
N ASP A 214 -0.23 -14.73 21.57
CA ASP A 214 -1.68 -14.44 21.67
C ASP A 214 -2.00 -13.17 22.45
N ASP A 215 -1.01 -12.57 23.10
CA ASP A 215 -1.13 -11.46 24.08
C ASP A 215 -0.41 -10.18 23.62
N LEU A 216 -0.27 -9.98 22.31
CA LEU A 216 0.33 -8.74 21.78
C LEU A 216 -0.50 -7.50 22.12
N GLU A 217 0.17 -6.39 22.45
CA GLU A 217 -0.45 -5.11 22.75
C GLU A 217 -0.46 -4.19 21.53
N ILE A 218 -1.39 -4.45 20.59
CA ILE A 218 -1.51 -3.71 19.33
C ILE A 218 -2.39 -2.47 19.52
N THR A 219 -1.93 -1.31 19.07
CA THR A 219 -2.59 -0.02 19.23
C THR A 219 -2.98 0.67 17.93
N THR A 220 -2.24 0.45 16.84
CA THR A 220 -2.47 1.08 15.54
C THR A 220 -2.95 0.08 14.48
N ASN A 221 -2.34 -1.09 14.42
CA ASN A 221 -2.68 -2.16 13.46
C ASN A 221 -3.73 -3.15 14.00
N ILE A 222 -4.68 -2.65 14.78
CA ILE A 222 -5.70 -3.46 15.46
C ILE A 222 -6.49 -4.34 14.48
N ALA A 223 -6.85 -3.83 13.31
CA ALA A 223 -7.63 -4.56 12.32
C ALA A 223 -6.88 -5.79 11.75
N TYR A 224 -5.56 -5.69 11.55
CA TYR A 224 -4.73 -6.84 11.18
C TYR A 224 -4.61 -7.85 12.31
N TRP A 225 -4.44 -7.36 13.53
CA TRP A 225 -4.39 -8.22 14.71
C TRP A 225 -5.69 -9.01 14.92
N GLU A 226 -6.83 -8.37 14.75
CA GLU A 226 -8.13 -9.05 14.84
C GLU A 226 -8.29 -10.15 13.80
N ASN A 227 -7.84 -9.96 12.56
CA ASN A 227 -7.83 -11.01 11.56
C ASN A 227 -6.88 -12.16 11.93
N LEU A 228 -5.69 -11.87 12.47
CA LEU A 228 -4.81 -12.94 12.97
C LEU A 228 -5.48 -13.72 14.11
N ARG A 229 -6.15 -13.05 15.04
CA ARG A 229 -6.92 -13.71 16.12
C ARG A 229 -8.06 -14.58 15.57
N LEU A 230 -8.72 -14.15 14.49
CA LEU A 230 -9.72 -14.97 13.79
C LEU A 230 -9.08 -16.24 13.21
N HIS A 231 -7.93 -16.12 12.55
CA HIS A 231 -7.23 -17.28 11.99
C HIS A 231 -6.73 -18.24 13.08
N LYS A 232 -6.36 -17.73 14.24
CA LYS A 232 -5.98 -18.50 15.43
C LYS A 232 -7.20 -19.11 16.17
N GLY A 233 -8.44 -18.77 15.80
CA GLY A 233 -9.66 -19.22 16.49
C GLY A 233 -9.88 -18.56 17.85
N LEU A 234 -9.29 -17.40 18.11
CA LEU A 234 -9.42 -16.62 19.35
C LEU A 234 -10.60 -15.66 19.36
N VAL A 235 -11.21 -15.43 18.19
CA VAL A 235 -12.37 -14.56 18.01
C VAL A 235 -13.27 -15.14 16.90
N GLU A 236 -14.57 -14.98 17.04
CA GLU A 236 -15.55 -15.42 16.04
C GLU A 236 -15.76 -14.37 14.97
N GLU A 237 -16.03 -14.78 13.72
CA GLU A 237 -16.16 -13.86 12.58
C GLU A 237 -17.37 -12.92 12.72
N GLU A 238 -18.44 -13.36 13.35
CA GLU A 238 -19.62 -12.54 13.60
C GLU A 238 -19.31 -11.35 14.51
N VAL A 239 -18.40 -11.52 15.47
CA VAL A 239 -17.94 -10.43 16.34
C VAL A 239 -17.14 -9.40 15.54
N LEU A 240 -16.34 -9.85 14.60
CA LEU A 240 -15.50 -8.96 13.77
C LEU A 240 -16.32 -8.20 12.72
N LEU A 241 -17.37 -8.81 12.20
CA LEU A 241 -18.24 -8.23 11.17
C LEU A 241 -19.37 -7.37 11.75
N ASP A 242 -19.52 -7.33 13.09
CA ASP A 242 -20.42 -6.37 13.74
C ASP A 242 -19.77 -4.98 13.67
N PRO A 243 -20.35 -4.04 12.90
CA PRO A 243 -19.70 -2.77 12.64
C PRO A 243 -19.50 -1.89 13.88
N GLY A 244 -20.29 -2.08 14.96
CA GLY A 244 -20.21 -1.22 16.12
C GLY A 244 -20.33 0.27 15.80
N GLU A 245 -19.86 1.13 16.70
CA GLU A 245 -19.85 2.59 16.50
C GLU A 245 -18.65 3.07 15.65
N ASP A 246 -17.60 2.27 15.51
CA ASP A 246 -16.33 2.59 14.82
C ASP A 246 -16.17 1.85 13.48
N ALA A 247 -17.23 1.75 12.68
CA ALA A 247 -17.28 0.90 11.48
C ALA A 247 -16.31 1.28 10.35
N GLY A 248 -15.78 2.49 10.29
CA GLY A 248 -14.99 3.09 9.20
C GLY A 248 -13.91 2.18 8.56
N TYR A 249 -12.66 2.64 8.51
CA TYR A 249 -11.52 1.92 7.91
C TYR A 249 -11.28 0.52 8.51
N ARG A 250 -11.78 0.25 9.73
CA ARG A 250 -11.69 -1.06 10.37
C ARG A 250 -12.49 -2.12 9.59
N LEU A 251 -13.69 -1.79 9.13
CA LEU A 251 -14.53 -2.73 8.37
C LEU A 251 -13.86 -3.12 7.05
N GLU A 252 -13.21 -2.19 6.38
CA GLU A 252 -12.50 -2.44 5.12
C GLU A 252 -11.38 -3.48 5.31
N THR A 253 -10.49 -3.29 6.29
CA THR A 253 -9.36 -4.19 6.55
C THR A 253 -9.81 -5.54 7.11
N VAL A 254 -10.68 -5.51 8.12
CA VAL A 254 -11.22 -6.73 8.76
C VAL A 254 -12.12 -7.49 7.81
N GLY A 255 -13.06 -6.81 7.16
CA GLY A 255 -14.01 -7.44 6.24
C GLY A 255 -13.31 -8.09 5.05
N PHE A 256 -12.26 -7.46 4.51
CA PHE A 256 -11.48 -8.11 3.45
C PHE A 256 -10.77 -9.38 3.97
N GLY A 257 -10.22 -9.37 5.19
CA GLY A 257 -9.61 -10.57 5.79
C GLY A 257 -10.59 -11.73 5.92
N VAL A 258 -11.80 -11.45 6.40
CA VAL A 258 -12.87 -12.47 6.49
C VAL A 258 -13.30 -12.95 5.10
N ALA A 259 -13.50 -12.05 4.13
CA ALA A 259 -13.86 -12.42 2.77
C ALA A 259 -12.77 -13.27 2.09
N ASN A 260 -11.49 -12.91 2.29
CA ASN A 260 -10.36 -13.69 1.79
C ASN A 260 -10.33 -15.12 2.36
N ARG A 261 -10.65 -15.29 3.66
CA ARG A 261 -10.78 -16.60 4.29
C ARG A 261 -11.87 -17.45 3.63
N TRP A 262 -13.05 -16.85 3.37
CA TRP A 262 -14.13 -17.56 2.67
C TRP A 262 -13.76 -17.91 1.23
N LEU A 263 -13.06 -17.02 0.51
CA LEU A 263 -12.54 -17.34 -0.84
C LEU A 263 -11.57 -18.51 -0.82
N ALA A 264 -10.66 -18.56 0.15
CA ALA A 264 -9.73 -19.68 0.32
C ALA A 264 -10.46 -21.01 0.63
N GLN A 265 -11.59 -20.96 1.33
CA GLN A 265 -12.43 -22.10 1.64
C GLN A 265 -13.40 -22.49 0.51
N GLY A 266 -13.44 -21.72 -0.59
CA GLY A 266 -14.34 -21.95 -1.73
C GLY A 266 -15.76 -21.40 -1.55
N ASP A 267 -16.04 -20.67 -0.47
CA ASP A 267 -17.35 -20.01 -0.25
C ASP A 267 -17.37 -18.63 -0.95
N THR A 268 -17.30 -18.69 -2.28
CA THR A 268 -17.26 -17.50 -3.13
C THR A 268 -18.53 -16.67 -3.02
N ALA A 269 -19.69 -17.32 -2.84
CA ALA A 269 -20.96 -16.59 -2.76
C ALA A 269 -21.01 -15.66 -1.54
N ARG A 270 -20.66 -16.17 -0.37
CA ARG A 270 -20.61 -15.40 0.86
C ARG A 270 -19.52 -14.30 0.81
N ALA A 271 -18.37 -14.62 0.23
CA ALA A 271 -17.31 -13.65 0.05
C ALA A 271 -17.76 -12.48 -0.83
N VAL A 272 -18.40 -12.73 -1.96
CA VAL A 272 -18.89 -11.69 -2.88
C VAL A 272 -19.88 -10.74 -2.18
N GLU A 273 -20.81 -11.24 -1.37
CA GLU A 273 -21.74 -10.39 -0.62
C GLU A 273 -21.01 -9.43 0.33
N LEU A 274 -19.97 -9.89 1.01
CA LEU A 274 -19.18 -9.04 1.90
C LEU A 274 -18.31 -8.06 1.10
N LEU A 275 -17.64 -8.52 0.05
CA LEU A 275 -16.83 -7.68 -0.81
C LEU A 275 -17.64 -6.53 -1.44
N ASP A 276 -18.91 -6.81 -1.87
CA ASP A 276 -19.82 -5.78 -2.38
C ASP A 276 -20.11 -4.70 -1.33
N ARG A 277 -20.34 -5.10 -0.07
CA ARG A 277 -20.52 -4.14 1.02
C ARG A 277 -19.28 -3.27 1.26
N LEU A 278 -18.07 -3.83 1.12
CA LEU A 278 -16.83 -3.05 1.22
C LEU A 278 -16.68 -2.04 0.08
N MET A 279 -17.34 -2.30 -1.07
CA MET A 279 -17.33 -1.36 -2.18
C MET A 279 -18.21 -0.12 -1.95
N GLU A 280 -19.09 -0.12 -0.96
CA GLU A 280 -19.92 1.03 -0.60
C GLU A 280 -19.17 2.12 0.16
N ASP A 281 -17.97 1.81 0.71
CA ASP A 281 -17.15 2.76 1.45
C ASP A 281 -16.48 3.77 0.51
N GLU A 282 -16.50 5.04 0.91
CA GLU A 282 -15.83 6.14 0.18
C GLU A 282 -14.32 6.15 0.35
N TRP A 283 -13.78 5.37 1.29
CA TRP A 283 -12.33 5.25 1.57
C TRP A 283 -11.61 4.42 0.50
N TRP A 284 -11.67 4.87 -0.77
CA TRP A 284 -11.12 4.15 -1.90
C TRP A 284 -9.59 3.88 -1.88
N PRO A 285 -8.73 4.62 -1.12
CA PRO A 285 -7.30 4.35 -1.06
C PRO A 285 -6.89 3.19 -0.15
N GLY A 286 -7.80 2.68 0.67
CA GLY A 286 -7.52 1.60 1.61
C GLY A 286 -7.15 0.29 0.92
N PHE A 287 -6.18 -0.44 1.49
CA PHE A 287 -5.68 -1.67 0.86
C PHE A 287 -6.72 -2.80 0.82
N GLY A 288 -7.53 -2.94 1.86
CA GLY A 288 -8.63 -3.91 1.85
C GLY A 288 -9.67 -3.56 0.80
N ARG A 289 -9.97 -2.26 0.61
CA ARG A 289 -10.85 -1.78 -0.46
C ARG A 289 -10.31 -2.05 -1.86
N ILE A 290 -8.99 -1.80 -2.08
CA ILE A 290 -8.32 -2.09 -3.35
C ILE A 290 -8.33 -3.60 -3.63
N ALA A 291 -8.04 -4.40 -2.61
CA ALA A 291 -8.04 -5.86 -2.73
C ALA A 291 -9.45 -6.42 -2.95
N ALA A 292 -10.47 -5.89 -2.27
CA ALA A 292 -11.86 -6.26 -2.50
C ALA A 292 -12.30 -5.97 -3.94
N GLU A 293 -11.97 -4.81 -4.45
CA GLU A 293 -12.24 -4.39 -5.83
C GLU A 293 -11.57 -5.35 -6.84
N ALA A 294 -10.29 -5.67 -6.63
CA ALA A 294 -9.53 -6.56 -7.50
C ALA A 294 -10.09 -7.99 -7.50
N GLU A 295 -10.51 -8.51 -6.34
CA GLU A 295 -11.15 -9.82 -6.24
C GLU A 295 -12.50 -9.86 -6.95
N LEU A 296 -13.37 -8.88 -6.71
CA LEU A 296 -14.65 -8.78 -7.40
C LEU A 296 -14.48 -8.68 -8.91
N TRP A 297 -13.49 -7.92 -9.37
CA TRP A 297 -13.19 -7.78 -10.78
C TRP A 297 -12.81 -9.13 -11.41
N ARG A 298 -11.93 -9.91 -10.76
CA ARG A 298 -11.53 -11.26 -11.22
C ARG A 298 -12.72 -12.21 -11.25
N ILE A 299 -13.47 -12.30 -10.15
CA ILE A 299 -14.63 -13.20 -10.03
C ILE A 299 -15.68 -12.89 -11.10
N ARG A 300 -15.95 -11.62 -11.38
CA ARG A 300 -16.98 -11.20 -12.34
C ARG A 300 -16.48 -11.27 -13.78
N GLY A 301 -15.19 -11.07 -14.02
CA GLY A 301 -14.57 -11.20 -15.34
C GLY A 301 -14.49 -12.64 -15.82
N GLU A 302 -14.22 -13.59 -14.93
CA GLU A 302 -14.20 -15.03 -15.23
C GLU A 302 -15.62 -15.62 -15.46
N GLY A 303 -16.64 -15.04 -14.88
CA GLY A 303 -18.04 -15.45 -15.07
C GLY A 303 -18.71 -14.91 -16.34
N GLY A 304 -18.03 -14.07 -17.11
CA GLY A 304 -18.55 -13.40 -18.31
C GLY A 304 -18.03 -13.95 -19.65
N SER A 305 -17.32 -15.08 -19.64
CA SER A 305 -16.77 -15.74 -20.87
C SER A 305 -17.49 -17.03 -21.24
#